data_515d5a0de3895b7f2f5354fcb1717f7d
#
_entry.id   515d5a0de3895b7f2f5354fcb1717f7d
#
_cell.length_a   1.000
_cell.length_b   1.000
_cell.length_c   1.000
_cell.angle_alpha   90.00
_cell.angle_beta   90.00
_cell.angle_gamma   90.00
#
_symmetry.space_group_name_H-M   'P 1'
#
loop_
_entity.id
_entity.type
_entity.pdbx_description
1 polymer ?
#
loop_
_entity_poly.entity_id
_entity_poly.type
_entity_poly.pdbx_seq_one_letter_code
_entity_poly.pdbx_strand_id
1 'polypeptide(L)'
;MFKKKEQINYKFNEGALIKELQSYIDKTYGGHYSKNQFQSTEFIIDCGHGMGFALGNVLKYAQRYGKKEGYNRADLMKILHYALIALHTHDKNHEN
;
A
#
# COMPACT_ATOMS: atom_id res chain seq x y z
N MET A 1 -20.26 26.86 -8.89
CA MET A 1 -21.20 25.74 -8.71
C MET A 1 -20.54 24.41 -9.00
N PHE A 2 -20.76 23.44 -8.14
CA PHE A 2 -20.14 22.12 -8.27
C PHE A 2 -21.00 21.19 -9.10
N LYS A 3 -20.40 20.58 -10.11
CA LYS A 3 -21.05 19.53 -10.86
C LYS A 3 -21.14 18.28 -9.98
N LYS A 4 -22.31 17.68 -9.97
CA LYS A 4 -22.47 16.41 -9.27
C LYS A 4 -21.67 15.36 -10.00
N LYS A 5 -20.82 14.65 -9.25
CA LYS A 5 -19.99 13.59 -9.81
C LYS A 5 -20.86 12.43 -10.27
N GLU A 6 -20.65 11.96 -11.47
CA GLU A 6 -21.35 10.80 -11.96
C GLU A 6 -20.96 9.58 -11.15
N GLN A 7 -21.95 8.74 -10.84
CA GLN A 7 -21.69 7.46 -10.20
C GLN A 7 -21.15 6.48 -11.22
N ILE A 8 -20.05 5.85 -10.88
CA ILE A 8 -19.43 4.84 -11.73
C ILE A 8 -19.83 3.46 -11.19
N ASN A 9 -20.29 2.60 -12.09
CA ASN A 9 -20.60 1.23 -11.74
C ASN A 9 -19.37 0.37 -11.92
N TYR A 10 -18.60 0.24 -10.84
CA TYR A 10 -17.37 -0.54 -10.87
C TYR A 10 -17.68 -2.04 -10.97
N LYS A 11 -16.99 -2.70 -11.87
CA LYS A 11 -17.23 -4.12 -12.11
C LYS A 11 -16.57 -5.02 -11.05
N PHE A 12 -15.50 -4.54 -10.42
CA PHE A 12 -14.73 -5.34 -9.48
C PHE A 12 -14.74 -4.76 -8.08
N ASN A 13 -15.78 -4.00 -7.77
CA ASN A 13 -15.96 -3.42 -6.45
C ASN A 13 -14.84 -2.46 -6.04
N GLU A 14 -14.17 -1.84 -7.03
CA GLU A 14 -13.00 -1.00 -6.75
C GLU A 14 -13.29 0.17 -5.81
N GLY A 15 -14.45 0.80 -5.95
CA GLY A 15 -14.80 1.94 -5.09
C GLY A 15 -14.82 1.58 -3.62
N ALA A 16 -15.48 0.47 -3.28
CA ALA A 16 -15.57 0.01 -1.89
C ALA A 16 -14.22 -0.50 -1.40
N LEU A 17 -13.49 -1.20 -2.26
CA LEU A 17 -12.18 -1.75 -1.89
C LEU A 17 -11.14 -0.65 -1.66
N ILE A 18 -11.19 0.43 -2.42
CA ILE A 18 -10.31 1.57 -2.20
C ILE A 18 -10.58 2.22 -0.84
N LYS A 19 -11.85 2.37 -0.48
CA LYS A 19 -12.22 2.89 0.84
C LYS A 19 -11.74 1.98 1.95
N GLU A 20 -11.85 0.67 1.75
CA GLU A 20 -11.36 -0.30 2.73
C GLU A 20 -9.84 -0.20 2.86
N LEU A 21 -9.13 -0.04 1.76
CA LEU A 21 -7.68 0.14 1.78
C LEU A 21 -7.31 1.39 2.57
N GLN A 22 -8.02 2.49 2.36
CA GLN A 22 -7.80 3.72 3.13
C GLN A 22 -7.94 3.46 4.62
N SER A 23 -9.02 2.79 5.02
CA SER A 23 -9.24 2.46 6.44
C SER A 23 -8.16 1.55 7.00
N TYR A 24 -7.72 0.58 6.22
CA TYR A 24 -6.64 -0.31 6.60
C TYR A 24 -5.35 0.47 6.86
N ILE A 25 -4.99 1.34 5.94
CA ILE A 25 -3.79 2.16 6.06
C ILE A 25 -3.89 3.09 7.28
N ASP A 26 -5.04 3.73 7.46
CA ASP A 26 -5.27 4.62 8.62
C ASP A 26 -5.00 3.89 9.93
N LYS A 27 -5.45 2.63 10.03
CA LYS A 27 -5.22 1.83 11.24
C LYS A 27 -3.74 1.52 11.46
N THR A 28 -2.95 1.37 10.40
CA THR A 28 -1.52 1.11 10.56
C THR A 28 -0.80 2.29 11.18
N TYR A 29 -1.31 3.50 10.98
CA TYR A 29 -0.70 4.70 11.55
C TYR A 29 -1.03 4.91 13.04
N GLY A 30 -2.02 4.18 13.56
CA GLY A 30 -2.45 4.32 14.94
C GLY A 30 -1.71 3.45 15.94
N GLY A 31 -0.87 2.54 15.51
CA GLY A 31 -0.22 1.58 16.40
C GLY A 31 1.17 2.03 16.86
N HIS A 32 1.61 1.49 18.01
CA HIS A 32 2.95 1.80 18.54
C HIS A 32 4.07 1.37 17.59
N TYR A 33 3.89 0.25 16.91
CA TYR A 33 4.90 -0.27 15.98
C TYR A 33 5.02 0.56 14.72
N SER A 34 3.95 1.24 14.33
CA SER A 34 3.92 1.95 13.06
C SER A 34 4.97 3.06 13.01
N LYS A 35 5.18 3.77 14.11
CA LYS A 35 6.13 4.88 14.15
C LYS A 35 7.54 4.41 13.78
N ASN A 36 8.02 3.35 14.42
CA ASN A 36 9.36 2.82 14.15
C ASN A 36 9.45 2.23 12.76
N GLN A 37 8.41 1.51 12.34
CA GLN A 37 8.38 0.89 11.02
C GLN A 37 8.41 1.94 9.91
N PHE A 38 7.64 3.01 10.06
CA PHE A 38 7.61 4.07 9.05
C PHE A 38 8.89 4.88 9.05
N GLN A 39 9.49 5.11 10.21
CA GLN A 39 10.80 5.76 10.28
C GLN A 39 11.86 4.94 9.56
N SER A 40 11.86 3.62 9.76
CA SER A 40 12.79 2.73 9.07
C SER A 40 12.56 2.75 7.56
N THR A 41 11.31 2.75 7.13
CA THR A 41 10.96 2.81 5.72
C THR A 41 11.43 4.12 5.10
N GLU A 42 11.21 5.24 5.79
CA GLU A 42 11.70 6.54 5.32
C GLU A 42 13.22 6.54 5.15
N PHE A 43 13.92 5.97 6.12
CA PHE A 43 15.37 5.87 6.07
C PHE A 43 15.84 5.04 4.86
N ILE A 44 15.17 3.90 4.63
CA ILE A 44 15.49 3.05 3.48
C ILE A 44 15.28 3.80 2.17
N ILE A 45 14.18 4.55 2.07
CA ILE A 45 13.87 5.36 0.89
C ILE A 45 14.94 6.44 0.70
N ASP A 46 15.31 7.13 1.78
CA ASP A 46 16.31 8.20 1.72
C ASP A 46 17.68 7.68 1.33
N CYS A 47 18.01 6.44 1.67
CA CYS A 47 19.25 5.81 1.27
C CYS A 47 19.25 5.29 -0.17
N GLY A 48 18.13 5.44 -0.90
CA GLY A 48 18.06 5.03 -2.30
C GLY A 48 17.61 3.60 -2.51
N HIS A 49 17.12 2.92 -1.48
CA HIS A 49 16.72 1.51 -1.56
C HIS A 49 15.21 1.32 -1.49
N GLY A 50 14.43 2.40 -1.60
CA GLY A 50 13.00 2.35 -1.39
C GLY A 50 12.25 1.49 -2.41
N MET A 51 12.63 1.57 -3.69
CA MET A 51 11.93 0.81 -4.73
C MET A 51 12.14 -0.69 -4.55
N GLY A 52 13.38 -1.12 -4.32
CA GLY A 52 13.66 -2.54 -4.06
C GLY A 52 12.96 -3.04 -2.81
N PHE A 53 12.95 -2.23 -1.76
CA PHE A 53 12.26 -2.56 -0.52
C PHE A 53 10.74 -2.73 -0.76
N ALA A 54 10.11 -1.76 -1.42
CA ALA A 54 8.66 -1.78 -1.63
C ALA A 54 8.24 -2.93 -2.55
N LEU A 55 8.91 -3.08 -3.69
CA LEU A 55 8.59 -4.16 -4.63
C LEU A 55 8.93 -5.53 -4.05
N GLY A 56 10.01 -5.62 -3.26
CA GLY A 56 10.35 -6.85 -2.56
C GLY A 56 9.23 -7.29 -1.62
N ASN A 57 8.62 -6.35 -0.91
CA ASN A 57 7.49 -6.67 -0.04
C ASN A 57 6.24 -7.05 -0.83
N VAL A 58 5.99 -6.41 -1.97
CA VAL A 58 4.90 -6.81 -2.87
C VAL A 58 5.09 -8.28 -3.27
N LEU A 59 6.29 -8.64 -3.70
CA LEU A 59 6.59 -10.03 -4.10
C LEU A 59 6.48 -10.98 -2.93
N LYS A 60 6.96 -10.58 -1.76
CA LYS A 60 6.89 -11.40 -0.55
C LYS A 60 5.46 -11.80 -0.22
N TYR A 61 4.55 -10.85 -0.22
CA TYR A 61 3.16 -11.13 0.13
C TYR A 61 2.40 -11.80 -1.02
N ALA A 62 2.77 -11.52 -2.26
CA ALA A 62 2.15 -12.18 -3.41
C ALA A 62 2.45 -13.68 -3.42
N GLN A 63 3.71 -14.08 -3.19
CA GLN A 63 4.05 -15.50 -3.17
C GLN A 63 3.56 -16.19 -1.89
N ARG A 64 3.34 -15.43 -0.81
CA ARG A 64 2.85 -15.98 0.46
C ARG A 64 1.37 -16.33 0.42
N TYR A 65 0.60 -15.60 -0.38
CA TYR A 65 -0.84 -15.79 -0.48
C TYR A 65 -1.16 -17.22 -0.91
N GLY A 66 -1.96 -17.92 -0.12
CA GLY A 66 -2.33 -19.31 -0.36
C GLY A 66 -1.36 -20.32 0.25
N LYS A 67 -0.25 -19.89 0.84
CA LYS A 67 0.74 -20.77 1.44
C LYS A 67 0.75 -20.66 2.97
N LYS A 68 1.22 -19.54 3.48
CA LYS A 68 1.26 -19.33 4.93
C LYS A 68 -0.07 -18.77 5.36
N GLU A 69 -0.71 -19.44 6.31
CA GLU A 69 -2.03 -19.08 6.81
C GLU A 69 -3.13 -19.09 5.73
N GLY A 70 -2.91 -19.88 4.67
CA GLY A 70 -3.89 -20.06 3.60
C GLY A 70 -4.09 -18.83 2.76
N TYR A 71 -5.31 -18.64 2.25
CA TYR A 71 -5.66 -17.51 1.40
C TYR A 71 -6.01 -16.31 2.27
N ASN A 72 -5.01 -15.77 2.93
CA ASN A 72 -5.17 -14.68 3.88
C ASN A 72 -5.36 -13.35 3.16
N ARG A 73 -6.55 -12.79 3.31
CA ARG A 73 -6.92 -11.53 2.65
C ARG A 73 -5.98 -10.38 3.05
N ALA A 74 -5.41 -10.44 4.25
CA ALA A 74 -4.47 -9.43 4.72
C ALA A 74 -3.21 -9.35 3.85
N ASP A 75 -2.78 -10.47 3.26
CA ASP A 75 -1.63 -10.46 2.35
C ASP A 75 -1.90 -9.57 1.13
N LEU A 76 -3.12 -9.61 0.61
CA LEU A 76 -3.50 -8.77 -0.53
C LEU A 76 -3.54 -7.29 -0.15
N MET A 77 -4.03 -6.98 1.06
CA MET A 77 -4.03 -5.60 1.56
C MET A 77 -2.60 -5.05 1.71
N LYS A 78 -1.69 -5.90 2.18
CA LYS A 78 -0.28 -5.52 2.30
C LYS A 78 0.37 -5.26 0.96
N ILE A 79 0.04 -6.08 -0.05
CA ILE A 79 0.51 -5.86 -1.42
C ILE A 79 0.10 -4.46 -1.89
N LEU A 80 -1.16 -4.10 -1.67
CA LEU A 80 -1.67 -2.80 -2.09
C LEU A 80 -0.96 -1.66 -1.37
N HIS A 81 -0.74 -1.80 -0.06
CA HIS A 81 -0.06 -0.77 0.72
C HIS A 81 1.39 -0.59 0.25
N TYR A 82 2.13 -1.68 0.06
CA TYR A 82 3.51 -1.58 -0.44
C TYR A 82 3.57 -1.08 -1.88
N ALA A 83 2.56 -1.35 -2.69
CA ALA A 83 2.48 -0.79 -4.03
C ALA A 83 2.33 0.74 -3.97
N LEU A 84 1.57 1.26 -3.02
CA LEU A 84 1.47 2.70 -2.80
C LEU A 84 2.81 3.30 -2.39
N ILE A 85 3.56 2.60 -1.54
CA ILE A 85 4.89 3.05 -1.13
C ILE A 85 5.84 3.05 -2.33
N ALA A 86 5.73 2.05 -3.21
CA ALA A 86 6.50 2.02 -4.45
C ALA A 86 6.16 3.23 -5.34
N LEU A 87 4.88 3.56 -5.45
CA LEU A 87 4.44 4.69 -6.25
C LEU A 87 4.97 6.01 -5.68
N HIS A 88 4.91 6.17 -4.36
CA HIS A 88 5.50 7.33 -3.69
C HIS A 88 7.01 7.43 -3.96
N THR A 89 7.70 6.30 -3.87
CA THR A 89 9.14 6.25 -4.12
C THR A 89 9.48 6.63 -5.56
N HIS A 90 8.67 6.13 -6.51
CA HIS A 90 8.83 6.49 -7.91
C HIS A 90 8.73 8.00 -8.11
N ASP A 91 7.69 8.60 -7.53
CA ASP A 91 7.46 10.04 -7.67
C ASP A 91 8.61 10.83 -7.07
N LYS A 92 9.10 10.42 -5.90
CA LYS A 92 10.22 11.08 -5.25
C LYS A 92 11.50 10.99 -6.09
N ASN A 93 11.75 9.83 -6.70
CA ASN A 93 12.95 9.62 -7.51
C ASN A 93 12.93 10.36 -8.84
N HIS A 94 11.75 10.75 -9.31
CA HIS A 94 11.58 11.38 -10.63
C HIS A 94 11.07 12.80 -10.54
N GLU A 95 11.03 13.38 -9.35
CA GLU A 95 10.65 14.80 -9.22
C GLU A 95 11.80 15.70 -9.70
N ASN A 96 11.43 16.81 -10.29
CA ASN A 96 12.40 17.79 -10.81
C ASN A 96 12.63 18.92 -9.84
#